data_8fe3992dffcf3282ae2a964f42b54e5f
#
_entry.id   8fe3992dffcf3282ae2a964f42b54e5f
#
_cell.length_a   1.000
_cell.length_b   1.000
_cell.length_c   1.000
_cell.angle_alpha   90.00
_cell.angle_beta   90.00
_cell.angle_gamma   90.00
#
_symmetry.space_group_name_H-M   'P 1'
#
loop_
_entity.id
_entity.type
_entity.pdbx_description
1 polymer ?
#
loop_
_entity_poly.entity_id
_entity_poly.type
_entity_poly.pdbx_seq_one_letter_code
_entity_poly.pdbx_strand_id
1 'polypeptide(L)'
;MSGVSPTTVSHALSGHGRVAAGTRRRVEQAASRLAYRANPAARHLREGRTGTIGLALPPGAGALSYYLDLALGAARRALGVGLALTLLPDLSRPSEVAAFGLDGVAVVDPGREDPLVTELARLGVPVVTGERQLTAGTGAGPAVETDHREALRELLDHLLASGARTVALVSPPPDDAFVADTLAGYEAWCRRNGIAPLVAEVPFIGQPDQAEGAVGALLGSSSPPDAVVGVPEHSALGVAAVASRLGLTVPSDLLVASCVDSPAHAMAWPPITALDLRPDLAGARLVDALAALLAGEPATAEPVEARLVVRASTLRPPTG
;
A
#
# COMPACT_ATOMS: atom_id res chain seq x y z
N MET A 1 1.33 20.47 44.24
CA MET A 1 0.79 21.54 43.39
C MET A 1 1.95 22.40 42.91
N SER A 2 2.01 22.73 41.58
CA SER A 2 3.13 23.50 40.98
C SER A 2 3.09 25.01 41.30
N GLY A 3 1.95 25.51 41.83
CA GLY A 3 1.75 26.92 42.18
C GLY A 3 1.70 27.88 41.00
N VAL A 4 1.36 27.40 39.79
CA VAL A 4 1.23 28.19 38.57
C VAL A 4 -0.12 27.96 37.89
N SER A 5 -0.53 28.87 36.99
CA SER A 5 -1.80 28.76 36.30
C SER A 5 -1.86 27.51 35.37
N PRO A 6 -3.07 27.00 35.05
CA PRO A 6 -3.23 25.89 34.11
C PRO A 6 -2.58 26.17 32.75
N THR A 7 -2.63 27.41 32.27
CA THR A 7 -1.97 27.85 31.03
C THR A 7 -0.46 27.71 31.10
N THR A 8 0.16 28.11 32.24
CA THR A 8 1.60 27.97 32.48
C THR A 8 2.01 26.50 32.57
N VAL A 9 1.19 25.65 33.20
CA VAL A 9 1.40 24.18 33.19
C VAL A 9 1.40 23.63 31.80
N SER A 10 0.38 24.00 31.00
CA SER A 10 0.28 23.56 29.61
C SER A 10 1.49 23.97 28.77
N HIS A 11 1.93 25.23 28.84
CA HIS A 11 3.09 25.72 28.14
C HIS A 11 4.40 25.04 28.59
N ALA A 12 4.54 24.77 29.89
CA ALA A 12 5.71 24.08 30.41
C ALA A 12 5.82 22.63 29.90
N LEU A 13 4.68 21.91 29.81
CA LEU A 13 4.64 20.50 29.40
C LEU A 13 4.62 20.31 27.88
N SER A 14 4.11 21.28 27.10
CA SER A 14 4.07 21.20 25.63
C SER A 14 5.32 21.71 24.92
N GLY A 15 6.24 22.35 25.67
CA GLY A 15 7.42 22.99 25.07
C GLY A 15 7.12 24.33 24.37
N HIS A 16 5.85 24.71 24.17
CA HIS A 16 5.42 25.94 23.52
C HIS A 16 5.34 27.10 24.55
N GLY A 17 5.65 28.31 24.10
CA GLY A 17 5.59 29.51 24.92
C GLY A 17 6.84 29.77 25.77
N ARG A 18 6.98 31.02 26.25
CA ARG A 18 8.09 31.45 27.10
C ARG A 18 7.81 31.09 28.55
N VAL A 19 8.31 29.95 29.02
CA VAL A 19 8.25 29.54 30.42
C VAL A 19 9.68 29.49 30.95
N ALA A 20 9.92 30.20 32.07
CA ALA A 20 11.24 30.23 32.72
C ALA A 20 11.69 28.79 33.09
N ALA A 21 12.97 28.49 32.90
CA ALA A 21 13.54 27.14 33.08
C ALA A 21 13.26 26.56 34.48
N GLY A 22 13.27 27.39 35.52
CA GLY A 22 12.93 26.99 36.89
C GLY A 22 11.46 26.61 37.08
N THR A 23 10.55 27.32 36.40
CA THR A 23 9.12 27.02 36.44
C THR A 23 8.82 25.73 35.64
N ARG A 24 9.46 25.54 34.49
CA ARG A 24 9.34 24.31 33.69
C ARG A 24 9.75 23.09 34.51
N ARG A 25 10.94 23.11 35.14
CA ARG A 25 11.40 22.01 35.99
C ARG A 25 10.43 21.68 37.14
N ARG A 26 9.86 22.72 37.83
CA ARG A 26 8.87 22.50 38.90
C ARG A 26 7.61 21.82 38.39
N VAL A 27 7.13 22.23 37.22
CA VAL A 27 5.93 21.64 36.58
C VAL A 27 6.19 20.20 36.18
N GLU A 28 7.32 19.91 35.54
CA GLU A 28 7.73 18.56 35.13
C GLU A 28 7.87 17.61 36.31
N GLN A 29 8.50 18.08 37.43
CA GLN A 29 8.60 17.31 38.66
C GLN A 29 7.23 17.04 39.30
N ALA A 30 6.34 18.03 39.31
CA ALA A 30 4.98 17.86 39.83
C ALA A 30 4.17 16.89 38.97
N ALA A 31 4.27 16.99 37.64
CA ALA A 31 3.64 16.07 36.70
C ALA A 31 4.13 14.64 36.89
N SER A 32 5.45 14.45 37.00
CA SER A 32 6.07 13.13 37.26
C SER A 32 5.58 12.50 38.57
N ARG A 33 5.54 13.28 39.68
CA ARG A 33 5.05 12.78 40.98
C ARG A 33 3.59 12.38 40.98
N LEU A 34 2.77 13.04 40.13
CA LEU A 34 1.33 12.79 40.02
C LEU A 34 0.99 11.78 38.90
N ALA A 35 2.02 11.22 38.24
CA ALA A 35 1.84 10.44 37.01
C ALA A 35 0.95 11.15 35.99
N TYR A 36 0.95 12.50 36.01
CA TYR A 36 0.14 13.31 35.13
C TYR A 36 0.74 13.29 33.69
N ARG A 37 -0.05 12.87 32.74
CA ARG A 37 0.24 13.03 31.31
C ARG A 37 -0.69 14.10 30.76
N ALA A 38 -0.12 15.06 30.02
CA ALA A 38 -0.93 16.01 29.28
C ALA A 38 -1.91 15.23 28.37
N ASN A 39 -3.20 15.56 28.45
CA ASN A 39 -4.19 14.89 27.61
C ASN A 39 -4.04 15.37 26.16
N PRO A 40 -3.65 14.51 25.20
CA PRO A 40 -3.52 14.88 23.80
C PRO A 40 -4.84 15.42 23.22
N ALA A 41 -5.97 14.84 23.59
CA ALA A 41 -7.29 15.29 23.13
C ALA A 41 -7.60 16.73 23.55
N ALA A 42 -7.20 17.13 24.77
CA ALA A 42 -7.38 18.53 25.21
C ALA A 42 -6.45 19.52 24.50
N ARG A 43 -5.32 19.05 23.97
CA ARG A 43 -4.43 19.84 23.10
C ARG A 43 -5.07 20.01 21.73
N HIS A 44 -5.45 18.92 21.08
CA HIS A 44 -6.07 18.92 19.76
C HIS A 44 -7.35 19.75 19.73
N LEU A 45 -8.20 19.63 20.75
CA LEU A 45 -9.42 20.44 20.86
C LEU A 45 -9.14 21.96 20.87
N ARG A 46 -8.05 22.39 21.51
CA ARG A 46 -7.64 23.81 21.49
C ARG A 46 -7.10 24.27 20.14
N GLU A 47 -6.57 23.34 19.35
CA GLU A 47 -6.08 23.57 17.99
C GLU A 47 -7.20 23.43 16.95
N GLY A 48 -8.43 23.15 17.38
CA GLY A 48 -9.59 22.91 16.51
C GLY A 48 -9.49 21.57 15.76
N ARG A 49 -8.74 20.60 16.33
CA ARG A 49 -8.47 19.28 15.76
C ARG A 49 -8.96 18.17 16.67
N THR A 50 -9.16 17.00 16.09
CA THR A 50 -9.52 15.78 16.84
C THR A 50 -8.28 14.95 17.23
N GLY A 51 -7.19 15.09 16.49
CA GLY A 51 -5.99 14.25 16.61
C GLY A 51 -6.21 12.86 16.01
N THR A 52 -7.21 12.71 15.15
CA THR A 52 -7.56 11.44 14.51
C THR A 52 -7.54 11.58 13.00
N ILE A 53 -6.88 10.66 12.33
CA ILE A 53 -6.84 10.53 10.87
C ILE A 53 -7.52 9.24 10.42
N GLY A 54 -8.04 9.25 9.20
CA GLY A 54 -8.64 8.08 8.58
C GLY A 54 -7.66 7.36 7.65
N LEU A 55 -7.80 6.04 7.55
CA LEU A 55 -7.20 5.21 6.51
C LEU A 55 -8.31 4.47 5.80
N ALA A 56 -8.55 4.80 4.54
CA ALA A 56 -9.50 4.12 3.67
C ALA A 56 -8.74 3.13 2.78
N LEU A 57 -9.16 1.88 2.81
CA LEU A 57 -8.64 0.79 1.99
C LEU A 57 -9.65 0.44 0.89
N PRO A 58 -9.20 -0.09 -0.26
CA PRO A 58 -10.12 -0.50 -1.31
C PRO A 58 -11.03 -1.65 -0.86
N PRO A 59 -12.22 -1.81 -1.48
CA PRO A 59 -13.11 -2.91 -1.20
C PRO A 59 -12.40 -4.26 -1.29
N GLY A 60 -12.64 -5.13 -0.29
CA GLY A 60 -12.02 -6.46 -0.24
C GLY A 60 -10.57 -6.51 0.22
N ALA A 61 -9.95 -5.39 0.56
CA ALA A 61 -8.56 -5.31 1.06
C ALA A 61 -8.26 -6.28 2.23
N GLY A 62 -9.27 -6.61 3.05
CA GLY A 62 -9.10 -7.54 4.16
C GLY A 62 -8.72 -8.99 3.76
N ALA A 63 -8.81 -9.34 2.48
CA ALA A 63 -8.37 -10.63 1.95
C ALA A 63 -6.88 -10.68 1.59
N LEU A 64 -6.18 -9.54 1.58
CA LEU A 64 -4.80 -9.40 1.11
C LEU A 64 -3.89 -8.93 2.25
N SER A 65 -2.74 -9.61 2.43
CA SER A 65 -1.79 -9.30 3.51
C SER A 65 -1.13 -7.93 3.33
N TYR A 66 -0.96 -7.48 2.10
CA TYR A 66 -0.42 -6.18 1.75
C TYR A 66 -1.10 -5.04 2.51
N TYR A 67 -2.43 -5.00 2.49
CA TYR A 67 -3.17 -3.90 3.14
C TYR A 67 -3.14 -3.97 4.66
N LEU A 68 -3.02 -5.16 5.24
CA LEU A 68 -2.84 -5.31 6.68
C LEU A 68 -1.49 -4.73 7.11
N ASP A 69 -0.41 -5.07 6.40
CA ASP A 69 0.93 -4.58 6.71
C ASP A 69 1.04 -3.06 6.51
N LEU A 70 0.40 -2.53 5.46
CA LEU A 70 0.29 -1.09 5.22
C LEU A 70 -0.44 -0.39 6.37
N ALA A 71 -1.59 -0.92 6.80
CA ALA A 71 -2.37 -0.35 7.90
C ALA A 71 -1.59 -0.39 9.23
N LEU A 72 -0.85 -1.47 9.51
CA LEU A 72 0.01 -1.56 10.69
C LEU A 72 1.19 -0.60 10.62
N GLY A 73 1.80 -0.39 9.45
CA GLY A 73 2.82 0.61 9.23
C GLY A 73 2.31 2.03 9.49
N ALA A 74 1.15 2.36 8.93
CA ALA A 74 0.46 3.62 9.14
C ALA A 74 0.10 3.84 10.63
N ALA A 75 -0.44 2.83 11.30
CA ALA A 75 -0.82 2.93 12.72
C ALA A 75 0.39 3.17 13.62
N ARG A 76 1.51 2.46 13.40
CA ARG A 76 2.77 2.69 14.14
C ARG A 76 3.29 4.11 13.93
N ARG A 77 3.22 4.60 12.69
CA ARG A 77 3.69 5.95 12.37
C ARG A 77 2.78 7.03 12.94
N ALA A 78 1.46 6.87 12.85
CA ALA A 78 0.48 7.78 13.43
C ALA A 78 0.72 7.95 14.94
N LEU A 79 0.90 6.84 15.66
CA LEU A 79 1.27 6.88 17.08
C LEU A 79 2.56 7.66 17.32
N GLY A 80 3.58 7.48 16.47
CA GLY A 80 4.87 8.19 16.56
C GLY A 80 4.76 9.71 16.40
N VAL A 81 3.77 10.19 15.63
CA VAL A 81 3.51 11.64 15.44
C VAL A 81 2.36 12.17 16.31
N GLY A 82 1.85 11.35 17.25
CA GLY A 82 0.83 11.75 18.20
C GLY A 82 -0.58 11.82 17.63
N LEU A 83 -0.87 11.09 16.56
CA LEU A 83 -2.19 10.94 15.95
C LEU A 83 -2.79 9.56 16.26
N ALA A 84 -4.11 9.49 16.32
CA ALA A 84 -4.85 8.23 16.27
C ALA A 84 -5.20 7.89 14.82
N LEU A 85 -5.15 6.60 14.46
CA LEU A 85 -5.57 6.10 13.15
C LEU A 85 -6.90 5.37 13.30
N THR A 86 -7.87 5.74 12.47
CA THR A 86 -9.14 5.03 12.31
C THR A 86 -9.16 4.34 10.95
N LEU A 87 -9.31 3.03 10.93
CA LEU A 87 -9.56 2.30 9.70
C LEU A 87 -11.00 2.55 9.28
N LEU A 88 -11.20 3.08 8.09
CA LEU A 88 -12.53 3.37 7.57
C LEU A 88 -13.10 2.10 6.90
N PRO A 89 -14.36 1.76 7.17
CA PRO A 89 -15.02 0.67 6.49
C PRO A 89 -15.24 1.02 5.02
N ASP A 90 -15.58 0.03 4.21
CA ASP A 90 -16.12 0.24 2.87
C ASP A 90 -17.38 1.08 2.98
N LEU A 91 -17.28 2.34 2.54
CA LEU A 91 -18.32 3.34 2.74
C LEU A 91 -19.25 3.37 1.52
N SER A 92 -20.50 2.96 1.75
CA SER A 92 -21.57 3.08 0.74
C SER A 92 -21.88 4.54 0.40
N ARG A 93 -21.52 5.47 1.30
CA ARG A 93 -21.76 6.92 1.17
C ARG A 93 -20.54 7.69 1.65
N PRO A 94 -19.72 8.23 0.75
CA PRO A 94 -18.54 9.01 1.11
C PRO A 94 -18.81 10.17 2.07
N SER A 95 -20.00 10.79 2.00
CA SER A 95 -20.42 11.88 2.91
C SER A 95 -20.50 11.47 4.39
N GLU A 96 -20.61 10.17 4.69
CA GLU A 96 -20.63 9.67 6.07
C GLU A 96 -19.29 9.85 6.78
N VAL A 97 -18.18 9.98 6.03
CA VAL A 97 -16.83 10.24 6.58
C VAL A 97 -16.81 11.51 7.42
N ALA A 98 -17.54 12.53 7.04
CA ALA A 98 -17.62 13.80 7.79
C ALA A 98 -18.13 13.59 9.23
N ALA A 99 -18.94 12.56 9.47
CA ALA A 99 -19.46 12.25 10.80
C ALA A 99 -18.40 11.71 11.77
N PHE A 100 -17.26 11.20 11.26
CA PHE A 100 -16.18 10.68 12.10
C PHE A 100 -15.27 11.75 12.69
N GLY A 101 -15.42 13.03 12.27
CA GLY A 101 -14.61 14.13 12.80
C GLY A 101 -13.11 13.92 12.59
N LEU A 102 -12.70 13.46 11.41
CA LEU A 102 -11.30 13.20 11.07
C LEU A 102 -10.61 14.50 10.66
N ASP A 103 -9.35 14.66 11.09
CA ASP A 103 -8.52 15.80 10.70
C ASP A 103 -8.04 15.69 9.24
N GLY A 104 -7.93 14.47 8.71
CA GLY A 104 -7.58 14.17 7.34
C GLY A 104 -7.69 12.67 7.05
N VAL A 105 -7.60 12.28 5.77
CA VAL A 105 -7.78 10.89 5.33
C VAL A 105 -6.67 10.50 4.35
N ALA A 106 -6.09 9.32 4.57
CA ALA A 106 -5.29 8.62 3.57
C ALA A 106 -6.19 7.61 2.83
N VAL A 107 -6.25 7.69 1.50
CA VAL A 107 -7.01 6.78 0.63
C VAL A 107 -6.01 5.93 -0.17
N VAL A 108 -6.07 4.62 -0.01
CA VAL A 108 -5.14 3.67 -0.64
C VAL A 108 -5.77 3.11 -1.91
N ASP A 109 -4.97 3.05 -2.97
CA ASP A 109 -5.35 2.55 -4.31
C ASP A 109 -6.69 3.12 -4.78
N PRO A 110 -6.79 4.47 -4.87
CA PRO A 110 -8.03 5.08 -5.33
C PRO A 110 -8.35 4.59 -6.75
N GLY A 111 -9.61 4.27 -6.97
CA GLY A 111 -10.11 3.93 -8.30
C GLY A 111 -9.93 5.08 -9.29
N ARG A 112 -10.21 4.83 -10.57
CA ARG A 112 -10.05 5.80 -11.68
C ARG A 112 -10.66 7.17 -11.38
N GLU A 113 -11.86 7.19 -10.84
CA GLU A 113 -12.59 8.38 -10.36
C GLU A 113 -13.15 8.04 -8.97
N ASP A 114 -12.29 8.13 -7.95
CA ASP A 114 -12.67 7.71 -6.62
C ASP A 114 -13.67 8.72 -6.00
N PRO A 115 -14.90 8.28 -5.67
CA PRO A 115 -15.92 9.16 -5.13
C PRO A 115 -15.58 9.65 -3.71
N LEU A 116 -14.79 8.87 -2.94
CA LEU A 116 -14.36 9.26 -1.60
C LEU A 116 -13.37 10.42 -1.67
N VAL A 117 -12.36 10.34 -2.54
CA VAL A 117 -11.38 11.42 -2.74
C VAL A 117 -12.08 12.70 -3.18
N THR A 118 -13.01 12.58 -4.15
CA THR A 118 -13.79 13.73 -4.65
C THR A 118 -14.62 14.39 -3.54
N GLU A 119 -15.32 13.60 -2.74
CA GLU A 119 -16.17 14.11 -1.66
C GLU A 119 -15.35 14.73 -0.52
N LEU A 120 -14.25 14.10 -0.11
CA LEU A 120 -13.35 14.65 0.91
C LEU A 120 -12.77 16.00 0.48
N ALA A 121 -12.35 16.12 -0.79
CA ALA A 121 -11.88 17.38 -1.34
C ALA A 121 -12.98 18.46 -1.32
N ARG A 122 -14.23 18.11 -1.68
CA ARG A 122 -15.39 19.01 -1.63
C ARG A 122 -15.68 19.50 -0.21
N LEU A 123 -15.46 18.65 0.79
CA LEU A 123 -15.63 18.96 2.20
C LEU A 123 -14.45 19.74 2.81
N GLY A 124 -13.37 19.94 2.05
CA GLY A 124 -12.14 20.58 2.53
C GLY A 124 -11.37 19.73 3.53
N VAL A 125 -11.59 18.42 3.55
CA VAL A 125 -10.81 17.47 4.38
C VAL A 125 -9.48 17.20 3.67
N PRO A 126 -8.33 17.37 4.33
CA PRO A 126 -7.03 17.03 3.79
C PRO A 126 -6.95 15.56 3.37
N VAL A 127 -6.51 15.30 2.12
CA VAL A 127 -6.40 13.96 1.54
C VAL A 127 -4.99 13.71 1.04
N VAL A 128 -4.47 12.52 1.32
CA VAL A 128 -3.27 11.93 0.70
C VAL A 128 -3.67 10.61 0.09
N THR A 129 -3.13 10.25 -1.06
CA THR A 129 -3.43 8.94 -1.66
C THR A 129 -2.21 8.02 -1.65
N GLY A 130 -2.44 6.73 -1.43
CA GLY A 130 -1.51 5.67 -1.79
C GLY A 130 -1.81 5.29 -3.23
N GLU A 131 -0.85 5.52 -4.11
CA GLU A 131 -0.98 5.62 -5.55
C GLU A 131 -1.83 6.82 -6.02
N ARG A 132 -1.56 7.28 -7.24
CA ARG A 132 -2.31 8.38 -7.86
C ARG A 132 -3.65 7.92 -8.40
N GLN A 133 -4.59 8.84 -8.53
CA GLN A 133 -5.78 8.59 -9.36
C GLN A 133 -5.41 8.58 -10.85
N LEU A 134 -6.03 7.71 -11.64
CA LEU A 134 -5.80 7.62 -13.10
C LEU A 134 -6.37 8.82 -13.84
N THR A 135 -7.49 9.36 -13.38
CA THR A 135 -8.08 10.57 -13.93
C THR A 135 -7.68 11.75 -13.05
N ALA A 136 -7.10 12.79 -13.64
CA ALA A 136 -6.76 14.01 -12.93
C ALA A 136 -8.05 14.69 -12.44
N GLY A 137 -8.44 14.38 -11.21
CA GLY A 137 -9.57 15.01 -10.51
C GLY A 137 -9.12 16.30 -9.82
N THR A 138 -10.03 17.25 -9.69
CA THR A 138 -9.85 18.43 -8.84
C THR A 138 -9.88 17.98 -7.39
N GLY A 139 -8.77 18.10 -6.66
CA GLY A 139 -8.73 17.90 -5.21
C GLY A 139 -7.94 16.72 -4.71
N ALA A 140 -7.29 15.92 -5.57
CA ALA A 140 -6.31 14.95 -5.13
C ALA A 140 -5.13 15.67 -4.48
N GLY A 141 -4.84 15.33 -3.23
CA GLY A 141 -3.63 15.76 -2.53
C GLY A 141 -2.38 15.04 -3.08
N PRO A 142 -1.25 15.12 -2.37
CA PRO A 142 -0.04 14.39 -2.74
C PRO A 142 -0.28 12.88 -2.72
N ALA A 143 0.35 12.15 -3.64
CA ALA A 143 0.30 10.70 -3.71
C ALA A 143 1.64 10.10 -3.26
N VAL A 144 1.59 9.06 -2.43
CA VAL A 144 2.72 8.18 -2.15
C VAL A 144 2.70 7.07 -3.19
N GLU A 145 3.64 7.08 -4.11
CA GLU A 145 3.65 6.18 -5.26
C GLU A 145 4.81 5.19 -5.20
N THR A 146 4.62 4.04 -5.85
CA THR A 146 5.69 3.09 -6.19
C THR A 146 5.92 3.14 -7.71
N ASP A 147 7.17 3.07 -8.15
CA ASP A 147 7.46 2.90 -9.58
C ASP A 147 7.22 1.43 -9.99
N HIS A 148 5.95 1.11 -10.20
CA HIS A 148 5.51 -0.23 -10.60
C HIS A 148 6.08 -0.66 -11.96
N ARG A 149 6.37 0.30 -12.85
CA ARG A 149 6.95 -0.01 -14.16
C ARG A 149 8.38 -0.48 -14.04
N GLU A 150 9.17 0.22 -13.21
CA GLU A 150 10.56 -0.16 -12.98
C GLU A 150 10.66 -1.44 -12.15
N ALA A 151 9.85 -1.59 -11.11
CA ALA A 151 9.81 -2.81 -10.30
C ALA A 151 9.43 -4.04 -11.15
N LEU A 152 8.41 -3.92 -11.99
CA LEU A 152 8.02 -5.00 -12.90
C LEU A 152 9.13 -5.28 -13.92
N ARG A 153 9.79 -4.24 -14.47
CA ARG A 153 10.90 -4.42 -15.40
C ARG A 153 12.00 -5.28 -14.79
N GLU A 154 12.38 -5.01 -13.54
CA GLU A 154 13.40 -5.80 -12.83
C GLU A 154 12.98 -7.28 -12.71
N LEU A 155 11.71 -7.54 -12.34
CA LEU A 155 11.16 -8.89 -12.25
C LEU A 155 11.18 -9.60 -13.60
N LEU A 156 10.75 -8.94 -14.67
CA LEU A 156 10.70 -9.51 -16.02
C LEU A 156 12.11 -9.76 -16.59
N ASP A 157 13.05 -8.86 -16.36
CA ASP A 157 14.45 -9.04 -16.74
C ASP A 157 15.07 -10.24 -15.99
N HIS A 158 14.71 -10.44 -14.70
CA HIS A 158 15.09 -11.64 -13.94
C HIS A 158 14.53 -12.92 -14.55
N LEU A 159 13.24 -12.94 -14.96
CA LEU A 159 12.64 -14.11 -15.61
C LEU A 159 13.33 -14.44 -16.94
N LEU A 160 13.64 -13.42 -17.74
CA LEU A 160 14.39 -13.58 -18.99
C LEU A 160 15.78 -14.16 -18.73
N ALA A 161 16.51 -13.64 -17.74
CA ALA A 161 17.81 -14.16 -17.31
C ALA A 161 17.71 -15.60 -16.78
N SER A 162 16.57 -16.01 -16.21
CA SER A 162 16.27 -17.37 -15.76
C SER A 162 15.83 -18.31 -16.91
N GLY A 163 15.89 -17.82 -18.16
CA GLY A 163 15.63 -18.61 -19.37
C GLY A 163 14.18 -18.58 -19.85
N ALA A 164 13.33 -17.68 -19.37
CA ALA A 164 12.02 -17.46 -19.95
C ALA A 164 12.15 -16.86 -21.35
N ARG A 165 11.28 -17.25 -22.26
CA ARG A 165 11.16 -16.71 -23.64
C ARG A 165 9.81 -16.08 -23.87
N THR A 166 8.80 -16.58 -23.18
CA THR A 166 7.41 -16.13 -23.28
C THR A 166 6.88 -15.93 -21.87
N VAL A 167 6.65 -14.68 -21.50
CA VAL A 167 6.12 -14.32 -20.18
C VAL A 167 4.68 -13.88 -20.34
N ALA A 168 3.79 -14.36 -19.49
CA ALA A 168 2.41 -13.90 -19.43
C ALA A 168 2.11 -13.21 -18.10
N LEU A 169 1.15 -12.27 -18.11
CA LEU A 169 0.55 -11.72 -16.89
C LEU A 169 -0.82 -12.33 -16.61
N VAL A 170 -1.10 -12.54 -15.35
CA VAL A 170 -2.46 -12.77 -14.83
C VAL A 170 -2.85 -11.50 -14.07
N SER A 171 -3.73 -10.70 -14.66
CA SER A 171 -3.99 -9.31 -14.25
C SER A 171 -5.47 -8.97 -14.26
N PRO A 172 -5.96 -8.14 -13.34
CA PRO A 172 -7.28 -7.52 -13.47
C PRO A 172 -7.26 -6.41 -14.52
N PRO A 173 -8.44 -5.86 -14.87
CA PRO A 173 -8.55 -4.63 -15.65
C PRO A 173 -7.84 -3.45 -14.97
N PRO A 174 -7.33 -2.45 -15.73
CA PRO A 174 -6.58 -1.31 -15.20
C PRO A 174 -7.50 -0.23 -14.60
N ASP A 175 -8.11 -0.51 -13.46
CA ASP A 175 -9.04 0.41 -12.79
C ASP A 175 -8.36 1.31 -11.75
N ASP A 176 -7.16 0.97 -11.33
CA ASP A 176 -6.27 1.74 -10.44
C ASP A 176 -4.88 1.94 -11.06
N ALA A 177 -4.05 2.76 -10.41
CA ALA A 177 -2.72 3.11 -10.92
C ALA A 177 -1.74 1.92 -10.85
N PHE A 178 -1.83 1.08 -9.81
CA PHE A 178 -0.98 -0.10 -9.67
C PHE A 178 -1.11 -1.02 -10.89
N VAL A 179 -2.35 -1.41 -11.23
CA VAL A 179 -2.61 -2.30 -12.36
C VAL A 179 -2.29 -1.62 -13.69
N ALA A 180 -2.68 -0.34 -13.85
CA ALA A 180 -2.44 0.39 -15.09
C ALA A 180 -0.95 0.55 -15.39
N ASP A 181 -0.13 0.89 -14.40
CA ASP A 181 1.31 1.02 -14.58
C ASP A 181 2.01 -0.33 -14.78
N THR A 182 1.56 -1.37 -14.09
CA THR A 182 2.04 -2.72 -14.27
C THR A 182 1.80 -3.19 -15.72
N LEU A 183 0.58 -3.05 -16.24
CA LEU A 183 0.26 -3.43 -17.61
C LEU A 183 1.04 -2.60 -18.63
N ALA A 184 1.10 -1.27 -18.45
CA ALA A 184 1.88 -0.39 -19.35
C ALA A 184 3.38 -0.71 -19.32
N GLY A 185 3.93 -1.04 -18.14
CA GLY A 185 5.31 -1.50 -17.97
C GLY A 185 5.57 -2.81 -18.71
N TYR A 186 4.65 -3.77 -18.58
CA TYR A 186 4.72 -5.05 -19.27
C TYR A 186 4.68 -4.90 -20.79
N GLU A 187 3.74 -4.13 -21.33
CA GLU A 187 3.66 -3.88 -22.76
C GLU A 187 4.93 -3.20 -23.31
N ALA A 188 5.47 -2.22 -22.58
CA ALA A 188 6.71 -1.56 -22.95
C ALA A 188 7.90 -2.53 -22.95
N TRP A 189 7.97 -3.41 -21.94
CA TRP A 189 9.00 -4.44 -21.85
C TRP A 189 8.87 -5.48 -22.98
N CYS A 190 7.66 -5.94 -23.29
CA CYS A 190 7.39 -6.84 -24.41
C CYS A 190 7.86 -6.25 -25.73
N ARG A 191 7.49 -4.99 -26.02
CA ARG A 191 7.95 -4.29 -27.24
C ARG A 191 9.47 -4.21 -27.33
N ARG A 192 10.16 -3.89 -26.22
CA ARG A 192 11.62 -3.79 -26.16
C ARG A 192 12.30 -5.13 -26.46
N ASN A 193 11.72 -6.22 -26.01
CA ASN A 193 12.30 -7.57 -26.15
C ASN A 193 11.76 -8.37 -27.33
N GLY A 194 10.86 -7.81 -28.16
CA GLY A 194 10.27 -8.49 -29.31
C GLY A 194 9.36 -9.67 -28.92
N ILE A 195 8.78 -9.62 -27.72
CA ILE A 195 7.88 -10.65 -27.18
C ILE A 195 6.44 -10.17 -27.36
N ALA A 196 5.55 -11.05 -27.82
CA ALA A 196 4.13 -10.75 -27.89
C ALA A 196 3.50 -10.71 -26.49
N PRO A 197 2.74 -9.66 -26.11
CA PRO A 197 2.10 -9.60 -24.80
C PRO A 197 1.00 -10.68 -24.68
N LEU A 198 0.99 -11.36 -23.55
CA LEU A 198 -0.01 -12.36 -23.17
C LEU A 198 -0.59 -11.97 -21.82
N VAL A 199 -1.88 -11.66 -21.76
CA VAL A 199 -2.57 -11.29 -20.51
C VAL A 199 -3.80 -12.18 -20.34
N ALA A 200 -3.87 -12.89 -19.22
CA ALA A 200 -5.08 -13.56 -18.77
C ALA A 200 -5.79 -12.65 -17.77
N GLU A 201 -7.00 -12.22 -18.12
CA GLU A 201 -7.77 -11.33 -17.25
C GLU A 201 -8.44 -12.10 -16.11
N VAL A 202 -8.29 -11.58 -14.90
CA VAL A 202 -8.88 -12.12 -13.65
C VAL A 202 -9.40 -10.95 -12.81
N PRO A 203 -10.39 -11.14 -11.93
CA PRO A 203 -10.78 -10.09 -11.00
C PRO A 203 -9.65 -9.80 -9.98
N PHE A 204 -9.54 -8.55 -9.52
CA PHE A 204 -8.54 -8.14 -8.51
C PHE A 204 -8.74 -8.92 -7.20
N ILE A 205 -9.99 -9.07 -6.77
CA ILE A 205 -10.42 -9.93 -5.68
C ILE A 205 -11.46 -10.88 -6.26
N GLY A 206 -11.12 -12.15 -6.37
CA GLY A 206 -11.97 -13.15 -7.01
C GLY A 206 -12.01 -14.45 -6.24
N GLN A 207 -13.00 -15.26 -6.60
CA GLN A 207 -13.03 -16.65 -6.14
C GLN A 207 -11.94 -17.45 -6.88
N PRO A 208 -11.35 -18.48 -6.25
CA PRO A 208 -10.28 -19.27 -6.87
C PRO A 208 -10.62 -19.86 -8.24
N ASP A 209 -11.90 -20.24 -8.46
CA ASP A 209 -12.39 -20.80 -9.71
C ASP A 209 -12.41 -19.82 -10.89
N GLN A 210 -12.60 -18.52 -10.65
CA GLN A 210 -12.58 -17.49 -11.67
C GLN A 210 -11.17 -17.32 -12.28
N ALA A 211 -10.13 -17.31 -11.46
CA ALA A 211 -8.75 -17.27 -11.91
C ALA A 211 -8.34 -18.60 -12.56
N GLU A 212 -8.87 -19.73 -12.08
CA GLU A 212 -8.55 -21.07 -12.56
C GLU A 212 -8.87 -21.26 -14.04
N GLY A 213 -10.06 -20.83 -14.48
CA GLY A 213 -10.46 -20.93 -15.89
C GLY A 213 -9.56 -20.14 -16.84
N ALA A 214 -9.24 -18.89 -16.50
CA ALA A 214 -8.38 -18.03 -17.32
C ALA A 214 -6.93 -18.55 -17.38
N VAL A 215 -6.38 -18.95 -16.24
CA VAL A 215 -5.03 -19.54 -16.15
C VAL A 215 -4.97 -20.91 -16.84
N GLY A 216 -6.00 -21.75 -16.67
CA GLY A 216 -6.10 -23.04 -17.35
C GLY A 216 -6.11 -22.90 -18.89
N ALA A 217 -6.88 -21.94 -19.41
CA ALA A 217 -6.89 -21.63 -20.84
C ALA A 217 -5.54 -21.12 -21.35
N LEU A 218 -4.86 -20.27 -20.55
CA LEU A 218 -3.52 -19.75 -20.86
C LEU A 218 -2.49 -20.87 -20.96
N LEU A 219 -2.40 -21.72 -19.93
CA LEU A 219 -1.40 -22.80 -19.86
C LEU A 219 -1.73 -23.99 -20.77
N GLY A 220 -3.01 -24.21 -21.11
CA GLY A 220 -3.46 -25.24 -22.04
C GLY A 220 -3.49 -24.80 -23.52
N SER A 221 -3.03 -23.59 -23.84
CA SER A 221 -3.01 -23.07 -25.21
C SER A 221 -2.01 -23.84 -26.10
N SER A 222 -2.10 -23.68 -27.42
CA SER A 222 -1.16 -24.27 -28.38
C SER A 222 0.26 -23.71 -28.28
N SER A 223 0.44 -22.59 -27.65
CA SER A 223 1.73 -21.93 -27.39
C SER A 223 1.72 -21.36 -25.98
N PRO A 224 1.82 -22.22 -24.95
CA PRO A 224 1.77 -21.77 -23.57
C PRO A 224 3.00 -20.92 -23.20
N PRO A 225 2.87 -19.95 -22.28
CA PRO A 225 4.02 -19.23 -21.76
C PRO A 225 4.90 -20.17 -20.92
N ASP A 226 6.20 -19.88 -20.86
CA ASP A 226 7.16 -20.56 -20.00
C ASP A 226 7.45 -19.80 -18.70
N ALA A 227 6.83 -18.63 -18.52
CA ALA A 227 6.77 -17.89 -17.27
C ALA A 227 5.43 -17.16 -17.12
N VAL A 228 4.91 -17.11 -15.90
CA VAL A 228 3.67 -16.38 -15.56
C VAL A 228 3.89 -15.52 -14.32
N VAL A 229 3.47 -14.26 -14.40
CA VAL A 229 3.48 -13.31 -13.29
C VAL A 229 2.05 -13.00 -12.86
N GLY A 230 1.73 -13.23 -11.59
CA GLY A 230 0.48 -12.81 -10.97
C GLY A 230 0.55 -11.35 -10.54
N VAL A 231 -0.39 -10.52 -11.00
CA VAL A 231 -0.46 -9.11 -10.60
C VAL A 231 -1.10 -8.96 -9.20
N PRO A 232 -2.31 -9.49 -8.92
CA PRO A 232 -2.81 -9.54 -7.55
C PRO A 232 -2.03 -10.54 -6.68
N GLU A 233 -1.92 -10.25 -5.39
CA GLU A 233 -1.17 -11.04 -4.41
C GLU A 233 -1.44 -12.56 -4.48
N HIS A 234 -2.69 -12.97 -4.61
CA HIS A 234 -3.08 -14.39 -4.60
C HIS A 234 -2.91 -15.10 -5.96
N SER A 235 -2.75 -14.36 -7.06
CA SER A 235 -2.78 -14.92 -8.42
C SER A 235 -1.65 -15.89 -8.70
N ALA A 236 -0.43 -15.62 -8.21
CA ALA A 236 0.71 -16.50 -8.41
C ALA A 236 0.53 -17.87 -7.75
N LEU A 237 -0.12 -17.93 -6.57
CA LEU A 237 -0.48 -19.19 -5.92
C LEU A 237 -1.52 -19.96 -6.75
N GLY A 238 -2.50 -19.24 -7.31
CA GLY A 238 -3.48 -19.82 -8.24
C GLY A 238 -2.82 -20.40 -9.49
N VAL A 239 -1.87 -19.68 -10.09
CA VAL A 239 -1.07 -20.16 -11.22
C VAL A 239 -0.33 -21.46 -10.87
N ALA A 240 0.37 -21.49 -9.73
CA ALA A 240 1.10 -22.68 -9.29
C ALA A 240 0.17 -23.88 -9.06
N ALA A 241 -1.03 -23.66 -8.50
CA ALA A 241 -2.03 -24.71 -8.30
C ALA A 241 -2.57 -25.26 -9.63
N VAL A 242 -2.86 -24.38 -10.61
CA VAL A 242 -3.30 -24.80 -11.96
C VAL A 242 -2.19 -25.57 -12.68
N ALA A 243 -0.95 -25.06 -12.63
CA ALA A 243 0.22 -25.72 -13.23
C ALA A 243 0.37 -27.15 -12.69
N SER A 244 0.29 -27.33 -11.36
CA SER A 244 0.36 -28.65 -10.72
C SER A 244 -0.74 -29.61 -11.20
N ARG A 245 -1.98 -29.12 -11.38
CA ARG A 245 -3.07 -29.96 -11.92
C ARG A 245 -2.89 -30.36 -13.39
N LEU A 246 -2.20 -29.51 -14.14
CA LEU A 246 -1.81 -29.81 -15.53
C LEU A 246 -0.55 -30.67 -15.65
N GLY A 247 0.04 -31.07 -14.53
CA GLY A 247 1.28 -31.86 -14.51
C GLY A 247 2.54 -31.06 -14.80
N LEU A 248 2.47 -29.73 -14.78
CA LEU A 248 3.63 -28.85 -14.96
C LEU A 248 4.37 -28.66 -13.63
N THR A 249 5.68 -28.76 -13.69
CA THR A 249 6.58 -28.59 -12.54
C THR A 249 7.15 -27.17 -12.50
N VAL A 250 6.94 -26.47 -11.38
CA VAL A 250 7.60 -25.18 -11.10
C VAL A 250 8.91 -25.47 -10.36
N PRO A 251 10.05 -24.94 -10.80
CA PRO A 251 10.31 -24.00 -11.90
C PRO A 251 10.70 -24.68 -13.24
N SER A 252 10.76 -26.02 -13.31
CA SER A 252 11.36 -26.71 -14.46
C SER A 252 10.60 -26.46 -15.77
N ASP A 253 9.27 -26.64 -15.73
CA ASP A 253 8.40 -26.45 -16.89
C ASP A 253 7.85 -25.04 -16.99
N LEU A 254 7.57 -24.39 -15.84
CA LEU A 254 6.97 -23.09 -15.74
C LEU A 254 7.64 -22.26 -14.63
N LEU A 255 8.08 -21.03 -14.95
CA LEU A 255 8.49 -20.06 -13.94
C LEU A 255 7.24 -19.31 -13.43
N VAL A 256 7.15 -19.10 -12.10
CA VAL A 256 6.04 -18.38 -11.50
C VAL A 256 6.56 -17.26 -10.60
N ALA A 257 6.01 -16.06 -10.77
CA ALA A 257 6.34 -14.91 -9.94
C ALA A 257 5.11 -14.07 -9.60
N SER A 258 5.24 -13.15 -8.65
CA SER A 258 4.17 -12.26 -8.20
C SER A 258 4.62 -10.79 -8.20
N CYS A 259 3.71 -9.87 -8.55
CA CYS A 259 3.93 -8.43 -8.40
C CYS A 259 3.77 -7.93 -6.96
N VAL A 260 3.25 -8.76 -6.06
CA VAL A 260 3.09 -8.41 -4.63
C VAL A 260 3.58 -9.58 -3.80
N ASP A 261 4.52 -9.34 -2.89
CA ASP A 261 4.99 -10.37 -1.97
C ASP A 261 4.02 -10.59 -0.79
N SER A 262 4.04 -11.80 -0.26
CA SER A 262 3.25 -12.16 0.92
C SER A 262 3.88 -13.32 1.70
N PRO A 263 3.52 -13.51 2.97
CA PRO A 263 3.94 -14.69 3.74
C PRO A 263 3.55 -16.01 3.07
N ALA A 264 2.43 -16.05 2.35
CA ALA A 264 1.97 -17.23 1.63
C ALA A 264 2.94 -17.61 0.48
N HIS A 265 3.53 -16.64 -0.20
CA HIS A 265 4.54 -16.87 -1.24
C HIS A 265 5.82 -17.48 -0.66
N ALA A 266 6.26 -17.02 0.51
CA ALA A 266 7.44 -17.57 1.17
C ALA A 266 7.22 -19.01 1.67
N MET A 267 5.99 -19.37 2.01
CA MET A 267 5.61 -20.71 2.51
C MET A 267 5.15 -21.67 1.41
N ALA A 268 4.96 -21.19 0.17
CA ALA A 268 4.58 -22.03 -0.96
C ALA A 268 5.66 -23.05 -1.29
N TRP A 269 5.30 -24.09 -2.05
CA TRP A 269 6.24 -25.09 -2.52
C TRP A 269 6.16 -25.28 -4.04
N PRO A 270 7.21 -24.84 -4.79
CA PRO A 270 8.38 -24.09 -4.33
C PRO A 270 8.00 -22.66 -3.86
N PRO A 271 8.81 -22.02 -2.98
CA PRO A 271 8.61 -20.62 -2.60
C PRO A 271 8.63 -19.70 -3.82
N ILE A 272 7.69 -18.74 -3.87
CA ILE A 272 7.40 -17.89 -5.04
C ILE A 272 8.23 -16.60 -5.00
N THR A 273 8.94 -16.32 -6.08
CA THR A 273 9.62 -15.04 -6.35
C THR A 273 8.59 -13.93 -6.46
N ALA A 274 8.83 -12.80 -5.79
CA ALA A 274 7.86 -11.71 -5.74
C ALA A 274 8.51 -10.34 -5.58
N LEU A 275 7.74 -9.28 -5.85
CA LEU A 275 8.11 -7.90 -5.53
C LEU A 275 7.61 -7.54 -4.13
N ASP A 276 8.53 -7.25 -3.21
CA ASP A 276 8.20 -6.62 -1.93
C ASP A 276 7.96 -5.12 -2.16
N LEU A 277 6.71 -4.70 -2.15
CA LEU A 277 6.28 -3.31 -2.31
C LEU A 277 6.43 -2.50 -1.02
N ARG A 278 6.95 -3.08 0.04
CA ARG A 278 7.22 -2.46 1.34
C ARG A 278 5.99 -1.75 1.93
N PRO A 279 4.89 -2.46 2.12
CA PRO A 279 3.62 -1.88 2.54
C PRO A 279 3.70 -1.13 3.88
N ASP A 280 4.51 -1.59 4.82
CA ASP A 280 4.72 -0.92 6.11
C ASP A 280 5.35 0.48 5.94
N LEU A 281 6.30 0.62 5.01
CA LEU A 281 6.89 1.91 4.67
C LEU A 281 5.90 2.80 3.92
N ALA A 282 5.13 2.24 2.98
CA ALA A 282 4.09 2.98 2.26
C ALA A 282 3.07 3.57 3.25
N GLY A 283 2.58 2.76 4.18
CA GLY A 283 1.67 3.21 5.24
C GLY A 283 2.28 4.31 6.12
N ALA A 284 3.56 4.19 6.48
CA ALA A 284 4.25 5.22 7.27
C ALA A 284 4.37 6.54 6.47
N ARG A 285 4.71 6.50 5.18
CA ARG A 285 4.83 7.69 4.32
C ARG A 285 3.49 8.39 4.08
N LEU A 286 2.40 7.63 3.96
CA LEU A 286 1.05 8.20 3.90
C LEU A 286 0.75 9.06 5.12
N VAL A 287 1.10 8.57 6.30
CA VAL A 287 0.92 9.32 7.55
C VAL A 287 1.83 10.54 7.61
N ASP A 288 3.09 10.43 7.17
CA ASP A 288 4.01 11.57 7.14
C ASP A 288 3.52 12.67 6.21
N ALA A 289 3.09 12.32 5.00
CA ALA A 289 2.54 13.28 4.05
C ALA A 289 1.26 13.94 4.59
N LEU A 290 0.36 13.16 5.20
CA LEU A 290 -0.86 13.70 5.80
C LEU A 290 -0.57 14.61 7.00
N ALA A 291 0.38 14.23 7.87
CA ALA A 291 0.81 15.05 9.00
C ALA A 291 1.40 16.38 8.56
N ALA A 292 2.20 16.41 7.48
CA ALA A 292 2.74 17.63 6.87
C ALA A 292 1.59 18.54 6.35
N LEU A 293 0.62 17.98 5.63
CA LEU A 293 -0.58 18.72 5.19
C LEU A 293 -1.33 19.34 6.37
N LEU A 294 -1.53 18.57 7.44
CA LEU A 294 -2.19 19.04 8.64
C LEU A 294 -1.39 20.15 9.34
N ALA A 295 -0.06 20.12 9.26
CA ALA A 295 0.79 21.19 9.80
C ALA A 295 0.81 22.45 8.92
N GLY A 296 0.22 22.41 7.71
CA GLY A 296 0.32 23.50 6.72
C GLY A 296 1.69 23.55 6.04
N GLU A 297 2.42 22.45 6.08
CA GLU A 297 3.74 22.29 5.45
C GLU A 297 3.59 21.69 4.04
N PRO A 298 4.54 21.94 3.12
CA PRO A 298 4.55 21.24 1.84
C PRO A 298 4.62 19.73 2.07
N ALA A 299 3.60 19.00 1.66
CA ALA A 299 3.62 17.54 1.71
C ALA A 299 4.38 17.03 0.49
N THR A 300 5.61 16.59 0.69
CA THR A 300 6.39 15.83 -0.30
C THR A 300 6.17 14.35 -0.02
N ALA A 301 5.56 13.64 -0.96
CA ALA A 301 5.47 12.19 -0.90
C ALA A 301 6.71 11.60 -1.58
N GLU A 302 7.62 11.04 -0.79
CA GLU A 302 8.75 10.30 -1.36
C GLU A 302 8.25 8.96 -1.90
N PRO A 303 8.63 8.55 -3.13
CA PRO A 303 8.21 7.27 -3.69
C PRO A 303 8.74 6.09 -2.87
N VAL A 304 8.00 5.00 -2.84
CA VAL A 304 8.43 3.74 -2.22
C VAL A 304 9.16 2.90 -3.25
N GLU A 305 10.41 2.53 -2.96
CA GLU A 305 11.16 1.61 -3.83
C GLU A 305 10.78 0.17 -3.51
N ALA A 306 10.26 -0.54 -4.50
CA ALA A 306 10.02 -1.98 -4.40
C ALA A 306 11.34 -2.77 -4.43
N ARG A 307 11.30 -4.02 -3.97
CA ARG A 307 12.46 -4.92 -3.97
C ARG A 307 12.10 -6.26 -4.58
N LEU A 308 12.94 -6.75 -5.47
CA LEU A 308 12.80 -8.11 -5.98
C LEU A 308 13.29 -9.13 -4.94
N VAL A 309 12.41 -10.04 -4.54
CA VAL A 309 12.71 -11.16 -3.63
C VAL A 309 12.74 -12.44 -4.45
N VAL A 310 13.94 -12.84 -4.87
CA VAL A 310 14.13 -14.06 -5.67
C VAL A 310 14.00 -15.30 -4.79
N ARG A 311 13.17 -16.27 -5.23
CA ARG A 311 12.94 -17.55 -4.59
C ARG A 311 12.95 -18.70 -5.60
N ALA A 312 12.73 -19.93 -5.12
CA ALA A 312 12.91 -21.15 -5.90
C ALA A 312 11.99 -21.26 -7.14
N SER A 313 10.83 -20.60 -7.17
CA SER A 313 9.88 -20.67 -8.30
C SER A 313 10.39 -20.12 -9.63
N THR A 314 11.53 -19.40 -9.61
CA THR A 314 12.17 -18.84 -10.81
C THR A 314 13.62 -19.27 -10.97
N LEU A 315 14.11 -20.16 -10.12
CA LEU A 315 15.48 -20.70 -10.17
C LEU A 315 15.47 -22.09 -10.82
N ARG A 316 15.59 -22.14 -12.15
CA ARG A 316 15.71 -23.43 -12.85
C ARG A 316 16.98 -24.14 -12.41
N PRO A 317 16.92 -25.46 -12.13
CA PRO A 317 18.13 -26.23 -11.91
C PRO A 317 19.02 -26.17 -13.17
N PRO A 318 20.35 -26.19 -13.04
CA PRO A 318 21.23 -26.22 -14.20
C PRO A 318 20.84 -27.41 -15.08
N THR A 319 20.66 -27.17 -16.38
CA THR A 319 20.50 -28.23 -17.38
C THR A 319 21.81 -28.99 -17.44
N GLY A 320 21.80 -30.20 -16.92
CA GLY A 320 22.95 -31.10 -16.92
C GLY A 320 23.39 -31.50 -18.35
#